data_702d70ec52573e7d57723b171eb58331
#
_entry.id   702d70ec52573e7d57723b171eb58331
#
_cell.length_a   1.000
_cell.length_b   1.000
_cell.length_c   1.000
_cell.angle_alpha   90.00
_cell.angle_beta   90.00
_cell.angle_gamma   90.00
#
_symmetry.space_group_name_H-M   'P 1'
#
loop_
_entity.id
_entity.type
_entity.pdbx_description
1 polymer ?
#
loop_
_entity_poly.entity_id
_entity_poly.type
_entity_poly.pdbx_seq_one_letter_code
_entity_poly.pdbx_strand_id
1 'polypeptide(L)'
;TPAWAAAAPAVLVVDVAHYVKNPLAKRSVAVAALARTTEHVLLLTGTPMENRVEEFRTLLGYLQPELAARLDAAHGAAGPDAFRHAVAPAYLRRNAEDVLEELPELVQVDEWERLGPVDGAAYREAVAAGSFMAMRRAAFAVEHPEDSAKLRRLVEIAREAAENGRKVVVFSYFRDVVD
;
A
#
# COMPACT_ATOMS: atom_id res chain seq x y z
N THR A 1 -12.51 -0.31 -25.03
CA THR A 1 -13.50 0.28 -24.11
C THR A 1 -14.84 0.60 -24.75
N PRO A 2 -14.98 1.12 -26.00
CA PRO A 2 -16.29 1.28 -26.63
C PRO A 2 -17.08 -0.03 -26.79
N ALA A 3 -16.37 -1.12 -27.10
CA ALA A 3 -16.98 -2.45 -27.24
C ALA A 3 -17.58 -2.98 -25.93
N TRP A 4 -16.92 -2.75 -24.79
CA TRP A 4 -17.44 -3.16 -23.47
C TRP A 4 -18.62 -2.32 -23.01
N ALA A 5 -18.62 -1.01 -23.32
CA ALA A 5 -19.75 -0.14 -23.01
C ALA A 5 -21.01 -0.54 -23.83
N ALA A 6 -20.83 -1.01 -25.06
CA ALA A 6 -21.90 -1.51 -25.88
C ALA A 6 -22.46 -2.86 -25.41
N ALA A 7 -21.67 -3.65 -24.68
CA ALA A 7 -22.10 -4.94 -24.13
C ALA A 7 -23.04 -4.81 -22.92
N ALA A 8 -23.13 -3.61 -22.30
CA ALA A 8 -23.97 -3.29 -21.13
C ALA A 8 -23.95 -4.43 -20.06
N PRO A 9 -22.82 -4.70 -19.41
CA PRO A 9 -22.71 -5.81 -18.47
C PRO A 9 -23.65 -5.61 -17.28
N ALA A 10 -24.30 -6.67 -16.81
CA ALA A 10 -25.15 -6.62 -15.63
C ALA A 10 -24.35 -6.35 -14.34
N VAL A 11 -23.10 -6.80 -14.30
CA VAL A 11 -22.19 -6.63 -13.16
C VAL A 11 -20.82 -6.18 -13.65
N LEU A 12 -20.26 -5.17 -13.02
CA LEU A 12 -18.88 -4.71 -13.20
C LEU A 12 -18.10 -5.00 -11.91
N VAL A 13 -17.09 -5.86 -12.00
CA VAL A 13 -16.15 -6.09 -10.91
C VAL A 13 -14.80 -5.47 -11.28
N VAL A 14 -14.28 -4.60 -10.41
CA VAL A 14 -12.97 -3.97 -10.56
C VAL A 14 -12.08 -4.44 -9.42
N ASP A 15 -11.17 -5.35 -9.71
CA ASP A 15 -10.16 -5.77 -8.74
C ASP A 15 -8.98 -4.78 -8.71
N VAL A 16 -8.30 -4.71 -7.56
CA VAL A 16 -7.22 -3.76 -7.29
C VAL A 16 -7.66 -2.31 -7.57
N ALA A 17 -8.88 -1.96 -7.13
CA ALA A 17 -9.57 -0.73 -7.50
C ALA A 17 -8.82 0.57 -7.10
N HIS A 18 -7.82 0.51 -6.21
CA HIS A 18 -6.98 1.68 -5.90
C HIS A 18 -6.22 2.21 -7.12
N TYR A 19 -6.03 1.41 -8.19
CA TYR A 19 -5.45 1.91 -9.44
C TYR A 19 -6.36 2.88 -10.21
N VAL A 20 -7.65 2.95 -9.90
CA VAL A 20 -8.60 3.87 -10.54
C VAL A 20 -9.00 5.04 -9.64
N LYS A 21 -8.29 5.28 -8.54
CA LYS A 21 -8.52 6.39 -7.61
C LYS A 21 -8.19 7.78 -8.19
N ASN A 22 -7.33 7.87 -9.22
CA ASN A 22 -7.05 9.12 -9.91
C ASN A 22 -8.05 9.32 -11.07
N PRO A 23 -9.01 10.28 -10.95
CA PRO A 23 -10.08 10.46 -11.93
C PRO A 23 -9.59 10.90 -13.32
N LEU A 24 -8.38 11.48 -13.41
CA LEU A 24 -7.79 11.95 -14.68
C LEU A 24 -7.10 10.85 -15.47
N ALA A 25 -6.84 9.70 -14.87
CA ALA A 25 -6.19 8.58 -15.56
C ALA A 25 -7.15 7.96 -16.59
N LYS A 26 -6.64 7.60 -17.76
CA LYS A 26 -7.42 6.98 -18.85
C LYS A 26 -8.20 5.74 -18.39
N ARG A 27 -7.60 4.91 -17.53
CA ARG A 27 -8.24 3.74 -16.94
C ARG A 27 -9.43 4.12 -16.04
N SER A 28 -9.30 5.18 -15.26
CA SER A 28 -10.37 5.68 -14.37
C SER A 28 -11.54 6.22 -15.15
N VAL A 29 -11.28 6.98 -16.21
CA VAL A 29 -12.31 7.48 -17.13
C VAL A 29 -13.07 6.31 -17.79
N ALA A 30 -12.35 5.25 -18.19
CA ALA A 30 -12.96 4.07 -18.77
C ALA A 30 -13.85 3.31 -17.78
N VAL A 31 -13.38 3.13 -16.54
CA VAL A 31 -14.16 2.48 -15.46
C VAL A 31 -15.38 3.33 -15.10
N ALA A 32 -15.22 4.64 -14.97
CA ALA A 32 -16.34 5.55 -14.71
C ALA A 32 -17.43 5.49 -15.78
N ALA A 33 -17.04 5.38 -17.07
CA ALA A 33 -17.99 5.24 -18.16
C ALA A 33 -18.76 3.92 -18.10
N LEU A 34 -18.11 2.81 -17.76
CA LEU A 34 -18.76 1.51 -17.57
C LEU A 34 -19.66 1.49 -16.34
N ALA A 35 -19.20 2.02 -15.21
CA ALA A 35 -19.96 2.05 -13.97
C ALA A 35 -21.30 2.80 -14.10
N ARG A 36 -21.35 3.84 -14.95
CA ARG A 36 -22.60 4.59 -15.19
C ARG A 36 -23.68 3.80 -15.95
N THR A 37 -23.29 2.79 -16.71
CA THR A 37 -24.18 1.98 -17.54
C THR A 37 -24.40 0.58 -16.98
N THR A 38 -23.77 0.25 -15.86
CA THR A 38 -23.84 -1.06 -15.21
C THR A 38 -24.69 -0.95 -13.96
N GLU A 39 -25.65 -1.87 -13.80
CA GLU A 39 -26.59 -1.86 -12.66
C GLU A 39 -25.88 -2.19 -11.34
N HIS A 40 -24.96 -3.15 -11.36
CA HIS A 40 -24.24 -3.59 -10.18
C HIS A 40 -22.74 -3.40 -10.35
N VAL A 41 -22.12 -2.59 -9.48
CA VAL A 41 -20.68 -2.32 -9.49
C VAL A 41 -20.05 -2.78 -8.18
N LEU A 42 -18.98 -3.57 -8.26
CA LEU A 42 -18.20 -4.04 -7.13
C LEU A 42 -16.74 -3.62 -7.30
N LEU A 43 -16.19 -2.94 -6.31
CA LEU A 43 -14.78 -2.57 -6.27
C LEU A 43 -14.08 -3.38 -5.17
N LEU A 44 -13.03 -4.09 -5.52
CA LEU A 44 -12.21 -4.87 -4.58
C LEU A 44 -10.86 -4.18 -4.40
N THR A 45 -10.46 -3.92 -3.15
CA THR A 45 -9.17 -3.32 -2.85
C THR A 45 -8.76 -3.56 -1.40
N GLY A 46 -7.49 -3.90 -1.16
CA GLY A 46 -6.90 -3.96 0.18
C GLY A 46 -6.55 -2.58 0.75
N THR A 47 -6.39 -1.57 -0.11
CA THR A 47 -5.95 -0.21 0.25
C THR A 47 -6.85 0.85 -0.39
N PRO A 48 -8.10 1.00 0.06
CA PRO A 48 -9.05 1.93 -0.55
C PRO A 48 -8.66 3.40 -0.36
N MET A 49 -7.92 3.70 0.70
CA MET A 49 -7.44 5.04 1.05
C MET A 49 -6.00 4.93 1.56
N GLU A 50 -5.05 5.47 0.80
CA GLU A 50 -3.64 5.51 1.19
C GLU A 50 -3.26 6.84 1.84
N ASN A 51 -3.59 7.96 1.20
CA ASN A 51 -3.10 9.26 1.61
C ASN A 51 -4.20 10.32 1.80
N ARG A 52 -5.32 10.21 1.10
CA ARG A 52 -6.34 11.28 1.05
C ARG A 52 -7.76 10.73 1.00
N VAL A 53 -8.67 11.42 1.67
CA VAL A 53 -10.12 11.13 1.63
C VAL A 53 -10.68 11.27 0.21
N GLU A 54 -10.13 12.18 -0.60
CA GLU A 54 -10.53 12.40 -2.00
C GLU A 54 -10.30 11.16 -2.88
N GLU A 55 -9.28 10.36 -2.59
CA GLU A 55 -9.02 9.10 -3.31
C GLU A 55 -10.17 8.11 -3.07
N PHE A 56 -10.59 7.97 -1.82
CA PHE A 56 -11.71 7.13 -1.45
C PHE A 56 -13.03 7.68 -2.02
N ARG A 57 -13.24 9.00 -1.96
CA ARG A 57 -14.40 9.67 -2.54
C ARG A 57 -14.52 9.41 -4.04
N THR A 58 -13.41 9.35 -4.77
CA THR A 58 -13.40 9.00 -6.19
C THR A 58 -13.92 7.58 -6.42
N LEU A 59 -13.44 6.60 -5.64
CA LEU A 59 -13.92 5.22 -5.72
C LEU A 59 -15.41 5.12 -5.37
N LEU A 60 -15.82 5.80 -4.31
CA LEU A 60 -17.20 5.84 -3.88
C LEU A 60 -18.13 6.46 -4.97
N GLY A 61 -17.62 7.43 -5.72
CA GLY A 61 -18.33 8.06 -6.84
C GLY A 61 -18.64 7.12 -7.99
N TYR A 62 -17.93 6.00 -8.13
CA TYR A 62 -18.28 4.95 -9.09
C TYR A 62 -19.42 4.05 -8.61
N LEU A 63 -19.59 3.93 -7.29
CA LEU A 63 -20.60 3.09 -6.66
C LEU A 63 -21.89 3.87 -6.38
N GLN A 64 -21.74 4.98 -5.66
CA GLN A 64 -22.86 5.81 -5.17
C GLN A 64 -22.49 7.30 -5.29
N PRO A 65 -22.73 7.93 -6.44
CA PRO A 65 -22.35 9.34 -6.68
C PRO A 65 -22.93 10.33 -5.66
N GLU A 66 -24.17 10.09 -5.21
CA GLU A 66 -24.84 10.95 -4.22
C GLU A 66 -24.17 10.86 -2.84
N LEU A 67 -23.77 9.66 -2.44
CA LEU A 67 -23.04 9.45 -1.19
C LEU A 67 -21.66 10.09 -1.26
N ALA A 68 -20.97 9.95 -2.39
CA ALA A 68 -19.67 10.58 -2.64
C ALA A 68 -19.75 12.13 -2.61
N ALA A 69 -20.85 12.70 -3.11
CA ALA A 69 -21.07 14.14 -3.08
C ALA A 69 -21.29 14.69 -1.66
N ARG A 70 -21.85 13.90 -0.76
CA ARG A 70 -22.05 14.27 0.66
C ARG A 70 -20.81 14.07 1.52
N LEU A 71 -19.84 13.26 1.06
CA LEU A 71 -18.60 12.99 1.78
C LEU A 71 -17.62 14.14 1.52
N ASP A 72 -17.46 15.02 2.46
CA ASP A 72 -16.53 16.15 2.42
C ASP A 72 -15.33 15.95 3.37
N ALA A 73 -14.42 16.92 3.37
CA ALA A 73 -13.26 16.91 4.24
C ALA A 73 -13.63 16.92 5.74
N ALA A 74 -14.81 17.46 6.10
CA ALA A 74 -15.27 17.53 7.47
C ALA A 74 -15.58 16.13 8.02
N HIS A 75 -16.05 15.19 7.20
CA HIS A 75 -16.26 13.80 7.60
C HIS A 75 -14.94 13.10 7.94
N GLY A 76 -13.86 13.40 7.22
CA GLY A 76 -12.52 12.91 7.56
C GLY A 76 -11.98 13.49 8.87
N ALA A 77 -12.31 14.76 9.15
CA ALA A 77 -11.90 15.45 10.37
C ALA A 77 -12.74 15.08 11.60
N ALA A 78 -13.96 14.58 11.42
CA ALA A 78 -14.87 14.16 12.49
C ALA A 78 -14.45 12.86 13.20
N GLY A 79 -13.39 12.20 12.72
CA GLY A 79 -12.82 11.00 13.29
C GLY A 79 -13.21 9.70 12.56
N PRO A 80 -12.50 8.60 12.89
CA PRO A 80 -12.64 7.33 12.17
C PRO A 80 -14.04 6.71 12.25
N ASP A 81 -14.74 6.88 13.36
CA ASP A 81 -16.05 6.28 13.56
C ASP A 81 -17.13 7.01 12.76
N ALA A 82 -17.13 8.35 12.78
CA ALA A 82 -18.03 9.15 11.97
C ALA A 82 -17.85 8.86 10.48
N PHE A 83 -16.59 8.74 10.02
CA PHE A 83 -16.28 8.36 8.65
C PHE A 83 -16.81 6.97 8.31
N ARG A 84 -16.57 5.97 9.16
CA ARG A 84 -17.07 4.59 8.96
C ARG A 84 -18.58 4.55 8.84
N HIS A 85 -19.30 5.25 9.69
CA HIS A 85 -20.77 5.34 9.61
C HIS A 85 -21.25 6.00 8.31
N ALA A 86 -20.57 7.06 7.88
CA ALA A 86 -20.94 7.76 6.65
C ALA A 86 -20.79 6.88 5.40
N VAL A 87 -19.78 6.00 5.35
CA VAL A 87 -19.50 5.16 4.17
C VAL A 87 -20.10 3.75 4.25
N ALA A 88 -20.63 3.34 5.40
CA ALA A 88 -21.18 2.00 5.64
C ALA A 88 -22.16 1.49 4.56
N PRO A 89 -23.02 2.32 3.92
CA PRO A 89 -23.93 1.84 2.87
C PRO A 89 -23.21 1.28 1.63
N ALA A 90 -21.95 1.65 1.38
CA ALA A 90 -21.22 1.27 0.17
C ALA A 90 -19.84 0.68 0.47
N TYR A 91 -19.50 0.45 1.74
CA TYR A 91 -18.16 -0.01 2.12
C TYR A 91 -18.19 -1.10 3.18
N LEU A 92 -17.58 -2.23 2.86
CA LEU A 92 -17.34 -3.33 3.79
C LEU A 92 -15.84 -3.54 3.92
N ARG A 93 -15.30 -3.44 5.14
CA ARG A 93 -13.94 -3.81 5.48
C ARG A 93 -13.93 -5.06 6.37
N ARG A 94 -13.07 -6.01 6.01
CA ARG A 94 -12.72 -7.15 6.83
C ARG A 94 -11.20 -7.16 7.02
N ASN A 95 -10.74 -7.22 8.25
CA ASN A 95 -9.33 -7.40 8.54
C ASN A 95 -9.00 -8.89 8.48
N ALA A 96 -7.73 -9.22 8.22
CA ALA A 96 -7.27 -10.61 8.17
C ALA A 96 -7.55 -11.33 9.50
N GLU A 97 -7.38 -10.64 10.62
CA GLU A 97 -7.63 -11.13 11.98
C GLU A 97 -9.10 -11.54 12.22
N ASP A 98 -10.05 -10.86 11.52
CA ASP A 98 -11.48 -11.13 11.68
C ASP A 98 -11.96 -12.35 10.87
N VAL A 99 -11.17 -12.82 9.88
CA VAL A 99 -11.63 -13.83 8.91
C VAL A 99 -10.67 -15.00 8.70
N LEU A 100 -9.41 -14.89 9.12
CA LEU A 100 -8.38 -15.91 8.92
C LEU A 100 -7.95 -16.50 10.27
N GLU A 101 -8.78 -17.40 10.79
CA GLU A 101 -8.47 -18.17 12.00
C GLU A 101 -7.29 -19.17 11.80
N GLU A 102 -6.95 -19.47 10.54
CA GLU A 102 -5.91 -20.43 10.17
C GLU A 102 -4.50 -19.82 10.14
N LEU A 103 -4.36 -18.48 10.18
CA LEU A 103 -3.04 -17.87 10.18
C LEU A 103 -2.42 -17.94 11.58
N PRO A 104 -1.14 -18.32 11.67
CA PRO A 104 -0.41 -18.23 12.92
C PRO A 104 -0.31 -16.79 13.39
N GLU A 105 -0.16 -16.60 14.69
CA GLU A 105 0.06 -15.27 15.27
C GLU A 105 1.27 -14.60 14.63
N LEU A 106 1.12 -13.29 14.32
CA LEU A 106 2.21 -12.48 13.78
C LEU A 106 3.24 -12.22 14.89
N VAL A 107 4.45 -12.74 14.71
CA VAL A 107 5.59 -12.43 15.58
C VAL A 107 6.42 -11.33 14.92
N GLN A 108 6.46 -10.16 15.54
CA GLN A 108 7.30 -9.05 15.11
C GLN A 108 8.57 -9.01 15.95
N VAL A 109 9.72 -9.01 15.28
CA VAL A 109 11.04 -8.93 15.93
C VAL A 109 11.81 -7.76 15.34
N ASP A 110 12.30 -6.87 16.18
CA ASP A 110 13.19 -5.78 15.80
C ASP A 110 14.65 -6.23 15.93
N GLU A 111 15.34 -6.34 14.80
CA GLU A 111 16.76 -6.65 14.75
C GLU A 111 17.59 -5.37 14.75
N TRP A 112 18.47 -5.23 15.73
CA TRP A 112 19.33 -4.06 15.92
C TRP A 112 20.80 -4.40 15.63
N GLU A 113 21.35 -3.79 14.57
CA GLU A 113 22.74 -3.98 14.18
C GLU A 113 23.58 -2.73 14.41
N ARG A 114 24.82 -2.92 14.91
CA ARG A 114 25.78 -1.84 14.99
C ARG A 114 26.42 -1.63 13.62
N LEU A 115 26.41 -0.38 13.17
CA LEU A 115 27.07 -0.01 11.92
C LEU A 115 28.57 -0.33 11.97
N GLY A 116 29.07 -0.85 10.87
CA GLY A 116 30.49 -1.12 10.68
C GLY A 116 31.31 0.16 10.39
N PRO A 117 32.58 0.01 10.04
CA PRO A 117 33.42 1.19 9.72
C PRO A 117 32.92 1.95 8.47
N VAL A 118 32.54 1.23 7.42
CA VAL A 118 32.15 1.82 6.11
C VAL A 118 30.78 2.44 6.18
N ASP A 119 29.73 1.65 6.50
CA ASP A 119 28.36 2.12 6.63
C ASP A 119 28.21 3.16 7.75
N GLY A 120 28.97 3.03 8.84
CA GLY A 120 29.03 4.02 9.90
C GLY A 120 29.67 5.35 9.48
N ALA A 121 30.67 5.34 8.59
CA ALA A 121 31.24 6.57 8.03
C ALA A 121 30.19 7.29 7.14
N ALA A 122 29.53 6.57 6.24
CA ALA A 122 28.48 7.10 5.39
C ALA A 122 27.30 7.68 6.22
N TYR A 123 26.92 7.01 7.31
CA TYR A 123 25.90 7.51 8.22
C TYR A 123 26.29 8.83 8.89
N ARG A 124 27.53 8.93 9.43
CA ARG A 124 28.03 10.17 10.05
C ARG A 124 28.07 11.34 9.06
N GLU A 125 28.48 11.08 7.82
CA GLU A 125 28.44 12.09 6.76
C GLU A 125 27.03 12.58 6.49
N ALA A 126 26.06 11.67 6.37
CA ALA A 126 24.65 12.00 6.19
C ALA A 126 24.07 12.79 7.37
N VAL A 127 24.50 12.50 8.60
CA VAL A 127 24.16 13.26 9.81
C VAL A 127 24.72 14.67 9.73
N ALA A 128 26.01 14.82 9.37
CA ALA A 128 26.65 16.13 9.22
C ALA A 128 25.97 16.98 8.14
N ALA A 129 25.48 16.35 7.07
CA ALA A 129 24.73 17.01 6.01
C ALA A 129 23.25 17.32 6.39
N GLY A 130 22.75 16.87 7.54
CA GLY A 130 21.37 17.05 7.98
C GLY A 130 20.33 16.35 7.11
N SER A 131 20.74 15.37 6.29
CA SER A 131 19.87 14.69 5.34
C SER A 131 19.27 13.41 5.94
N PHE A 132 18.03 13.47 6.42
CA PHE A 132 17.31 12.32 6.98
C PHE A 132 17.20 11.14 6.00
N MET A 133 16.95 11.41 4.72
CA MET A 133 16.86 10.37 3.71
C MET A 133 18.20 9.71 3.42
N ALA A 134 19.30 10.48 3.44
CA ALA A 134 20.65 9.95 3.32
C ALA A 134 21.02 9.09 4.54
N MET A 135 20.64 9.49 5.76
CA MET A 135 20.84 8.68 6.97
C MET A 135 20.13 7.32 6.86
N ARG A 136 18.88 7.29 6.40
CA ARG A 136 18.14 6.04 6.19
C ARG A 136 18.79 5.13 5.15
N ARG A 137 19.38 5.71 4.11
CA ARG A 137 20.02 4.99 3.01
C ARG A 137 21.44 4.55 3.37
N ALA A 138 22.16 5.28 4.21
CA ALA A 138 23.58 5.08 4.49
C ALA A 138 23.93 3.65 4.92
N ALA A 139 23.03 2.97 5.63
CA ALA A 139 23.23 1.59 6.06
C ALA A 139 23.21 0.57 4.92
N PHE A 140 22.79 0.96 3.70
CA PHE A 140 22.69 0.10 2.52
C PHE A 140 23.52 0.62 1.34
N ALA A 141 23.90 1.91 1.34
CA ALA A 141 24.64 2.55 0.26
C ALA A 141 26.14 2.26 0.39
N VAL A 142 26.50 1.00 0.29
CA VAL A 142 27.87 0.50 0.31
C VAL A 142 28.21 -0.13 -1.04
N GLU A 143 29.48 -0.08 -1.44
CA GLU A 143 29.93 -0.67 -2.70
C GLU A 143 29.86 -2.21 -2.68
N HIS A 144 30.18 -2.79 -1.53
CA HIS A 144 30.16 -4.24 -1.33
C HIS A 144 29.16 -4.59 -0.21
N PRO A 145 28.21 -5.54 -0.44
CA PRO A 145 27.22 -5.94 0.57
C PRO A 145 27.80 -6.35 1.93
N GLU A 146 28.99 -6.93 1.94
CA GLU A 146 29.71 -7.32 3.15
C GLU A 146 30.15 -6.14 4.01
N ASP A 147 30.21 -4.93 3.47
CA ASP A 147 30.54 -3.70 4.21
C ASP A 147 29.33 -3.12 4.95
N SER A 148 28.12 -3.63 4.68
CA SER A 148 26.92 -3.28 5.41
C SER A 148 26.59 -4.30 6.50
N ALA A 149 26.56 -3.88 7.74
CA ALA A 149 26.16 -4.73 8.87
C ALA A 149 24.72 -5.24 8.67
N LYS A 150 23.81 -4.39 8.17
CA LYS A 150 22.42 -4.75 7.94
C LYS A 150 22.23 -5.75 6.80
N LEU A 151 22.98 -5.62 5.70
CA LEU A 151 22.89 -6.57 4.60
C LEU A 151 23.48 -7.93 5.00
N ARG A 152 24.58 -7.97 5.74
CA ARG A 152 25.10 -9.22 6.30
C ARG A 152 24.06 -9.94 7.16
N ARG A 153 23.44 -9.20 8.11
CA ARG A 153 22.41 -9.77 8.97
C ARG A 153 21.20 -10.27 8.18
N LEU A 154 20.76 -9.52 7.17
CA LEU A 154 19.70 -9.95 6.27
C LEU A 154 20.02 -11.27 5.57
N VAL A 155 21.24 -11.42 5.06
CA VAL A 155 21.69 -12.65 4.40
C VAL A 155 21.73 -13.82 5.39
N GLU A 156 22.16 -13.61 6.63
CA GLU A 156 22.11 -14.63 7.69
C GLU A 156 20.67 -15.09 7.96
N ILE A 157 19.74 -14.15 8.18
CA ILE A 157 18.32 -14.45 8.40
C ILE A 157 17.74 -15.23 7.20
N ALA A 158 18.07 -14.80 5.98
CA ALA A 158 17.58 -15.48 4.79
C ALA A 158 18.11 -16.92 4.66
N ARG A 159 19.38 -17.15 5.02
CA ARG A 159 19.98 -18.49 5.04
C ARG A 159 19.34 -19.39 6.10
N GLU A 160 19.23 -18.89 7.33
CA GLU A 160 18.57 -19.62 8.43
C GLU A 160 17.13 -20.00 8.07
N ALA A 161 16.39 -19.09 7.44
CA ALA A 161 15.05 -19.37 7.00
C ALA A 161 15.00 -20.44 5.90
N ALA A 162 15.92 -20.37 4.92
CA ALA A 162 16.02 -21.36 3.84
C ALA A 162 16.37 -22.75 4.36
N GLU A 163 17.31 -22.86 5.31
CA GLU A 163 17.69 -24.12 5.98
C GLU A 163 16.49 -24.74 6.72
N ASN A 164 15.60 -23.91 7.25
CA ASN A 164 14.36 -24.33 7.91
C ASN A 164 13.17 -24.51 6.94
N GLY A 165 13.40 -24.49 5.62
CA GLY A 165 12.36 -24.64 4.60
C GLY A 165 11.34 -23.48 4.55
N ARG A 166 11.66 -22.33 5.10
CA ARG A 166 10.80 -21.15 5.14
C ARG A 166 11.09 -20.23 3.95
N LYS A 167 10.05 -19.60 3.43
CA LYS A 167 10.17 -18.58 2.38
C LYS A 167 10.40 -17.21 3.03
N VAL A 168 11.30 -16.42 2.44
CA VAL A 168 11.58 -15.05 2.88
C VAL A 168 11.14 -14.07 1.80
N VAL A 169 10.47 -13.00 2.20
CA VAL A 169 10.18 -11.85 1.34
C VAL A 169 10.82 -10.62 1.96
N VAL A 170 11.66 -9.96 1.20
CA VAL A 170 12.38 -8.76 1.65
C VAL A 170 11.74 -7.53 1.04
N PHE A 171 11.43 -6.55 1.87
CA PHE A 171 10.91 -5.25 1.45
C PHE A 171 11.93 -4.15 1.76
N SER A 172 12.17 -3.27 0.80
CA SER A 172 12.96 -2.07 0.99
C SER A 172 12.19 -0.85 0.51
N TYR A 173 12.35 0.27 1.21
CA TYR A 173 11.86 1.56 0.74
C TYR A 173 12.71 2.11 -0.42
N PHE A 174 13.96 1.70 -0.50
CA PHE A 174 14.91 2.18 -1.50
C PHE A 174 15.04 1.15 -2.61
N ARG A 175 14.75 1.56 -3.83
CA ARG A 175 14.76 0.69 -4.99
C ARG A 175 16.18 0.19 -5.33
N ASP A 176 17.17 1.06 -5.21
CA ASP A 176 18.58 0.76 -5.41
C ASP A 176 19.21 -0.19 -4.38
N VAL A 177 18.45 -0.61 -3.38
CA VAL A 177 18.86 -1.65 -2.41
C VAL A 177 18.32 -3.03 -2.82
N VAL A 178 17.35 -3.09 -3.73
CA VAL A 178 16.68 -4.33 -4.16
C VAL A 178 17.20 -4.80 -5.52
N ASP A 179 17.74 -3.88 -6.32
CA ASP A 179 18.39 -4.15 -7.63
C ASP A 179 19.80 -4.70 -7.43
#